data_c76906a98a95c0b2a78da2c8d80c56b9
#
_entry.id   c76906a98a95c0b2a78da2c8d80c56b9
#
_cell.length_a   1.000
_cell.length_b   1.000
_cell.length_c   1.000
_cell.angle_alpha   90.00
_cell.angle_beta   90.00
_cell.angle_gamma   90.00
#
_symmetry.space_group_name_H-M   'P 1'
#
loop_
_entity.id
_entity.type
_entity.pdbx_description
1 polymer ?
#
loop_
_entity_poly.entity_id
_entity_poly.type
_entity_poly.pdbx_seq_one_letter_code
_entity_poly.pdbx_strand_id
1 'polypeptide(L)'
;MKKSALLLFVCFIASCATMAPPQISRMAFPENEYQNLAKSGSAVVKGQAFLKTRGGDVKMAAGNDVILNPVTSYSNEWYEKYYIQSKPLVEPDSRVWNYVIRTVADGSGRFIFKNVPAGQYFVTTFVTWEAPTDYGGALQVQGGTVTKRITVNEGDEIEVIVTH
;
A
#
# COMPACT_ATOMS: atom_id res chain seq x y z
N MET A 1 -5.87 -63.87 -37.18
CA MET A 1 -5.37 -62.49 -37.32
C MET A 1 -6.16 -61.62 -36.36
N LYS A 2 -5.59 -61.34 -35.17
CA LYS A 2 -6.25 -60.50 -34.10
C LYS A 2 -5.76 -59.08 -34.29
N LYS A 3 -6.68 -58.14 -34.62
CA LYS A 3 -6.40 -56.69 -34.68
C LYS A 3 -6.58 -56.08 -33.27
N SER A 4 -5.46 -55.71 -32.62
CA SER A 4 -5.49 -54.94 -31.39
C SER A 4 -5.69 -53.47 -31.74
N ALA A 5 -6.81 -52.88 -31.31
CA ALA A 5 -7.04 -51.44 -31.39
C ALA A 5 -6.43 -50.78 -30.17
N LEU A 6 -5.40 -49.95 -30.38
CA LEU A 6 -4.77 -49.13 -29.37
C LEU A 6 -5.60 -47.85 -29.16
N LEU A 7 -6.29 -47.76 -28.03
CA LEU A 7 -7.09 -46.58 -27.65
C LEU A 7 -6.14 -45.53 -27.04
N LEU A 8 -5.91 -44.43 -27.78
CA LEU A 8 -5.09 -43.32 -27.32
C LEU A 8 -5.97 -42.44 -26.41
N PHE A 9 -5.72 -42.47 -25.09
CA PHE A 9 -6.39 -41.64 -24.10
C PHE A 9 -5.68 -40.29 -24.04
N VAL A 10 -6.25 -39.26 -24.69
CA VAL A 10 -5.74 -37.90 -24.61
C VAL A 10 -6.26 -37.24 -23.33
N CYS A 11 -5.39 -37.14 -22.30
CA CYS A 11 -5.69 -36.36 -21.08
C CYS A 11 -5.64 -34.88 -21.42
N PHE A 12 -6.80 -34.23 -21.48
CA PHE A 12 -6.91 -32.76 -21.45
C PHE A 12 -6.59 -32.27 -20.04
N ILE A 13 -5.38 -31.73 -19.84
CA ILE A 13 -5.04 -31.02 -18.60
C ILE A 13 -5.68 -29.61 -18.75
N ALA A 14 -6.83 -29.41 -18.17
CA ALA A 14 -7.43 -28.08 -18.00
C ALA A 14 -6.58 -27.29 -17.00
N SER A 15 -5.68 -26.45 -17.49
CA SER A 15 -4.93 -25.48 -16.67
C SER A 15 -5.92 -24.41 -16.22
N CYS A 16 -6.33 -24.44 -14.94
CA CYS A 16 -7.04 -23.34 -14.33
C CYS A 16 -6.07 -22.17 -14.15
N ALA A 17 -5.92 -21.35 -15.17
CA ALA A 17 -5.27 -20.05 -15.02
C ALA A 17 -6.21 -19.17 -14.15
N THR A 18 -5.84 -18.93 -12.90
CA THR A 18 -6.49 -17.91 -12.06
C THR A 18 -6.19 -16.55 -12.68
N MET A 19 -7.15 -16.00 -13.42
CA MET A 19 -7.03 -14.66 -13.96
C MET A 19 -7.07 -13.66 -12.79
N ALA A 20 -6.02 -12.84 -12.67
CA ALA A 20 -6.04 -11.71 -11.75
C ALA A 20 -7.26 -10.81 -12.07
N PRO A 21 -7.91 -10.22 -11.06
CA PRO A 21 -9.04 -9.33 -11.32
C PRO A 21 -8.63 -8.17 -12.22
N PRO A 22 -9.52 -7.72 -13.13
CA PRO A 22 -9.20 -6.65 -14.05
C PRO A 22 -8.88 -5.36 -13.27
N GLN A 23 -7.74 -4.75 -13.59
CA GLN A 23 -7.34 -3.48 -13.00
C GLN A 23 -8.12 -2.34 -13.62
N ILE A 24 -8.50 -1.36 -12.79
CA ILE A 24 -9.19 -0.14 -13.23
C ILE A 24 -8.15 0.89 -13.66
N SER A 25 -8.39 1.53 -14.80
CA SER A 25 -7.56 2.64 -15.27
C SER A 25 -7.61 3.81 -14.29
N ARG A 26 -6.48 4.47 -14.11
CA ARG A 26 -6.39 5.69 -13.33
C ARG A 26 -6.76 6.92 -14.18
N MET A 27 -7.11 8.01 -13.49
CA MET A 27 -7.20 9.31 -14.12
C MET A 27 -5.84 9.75 -14.69
N ALA A 28 -5.83 10.68 -15.64
CA ALA A 28 -4.59 11.27 -16.12
C ALA A 28 -3.86 12.01 -14.99
N PHE A 29 -2.52 11.97 -15.00
CA PHE A 29 -1.71 12.65 -13.99
C PHE A 29 -1.96 14.16 -14.02
N PRO A 30 -2.43 14.77 -12.92
CA PRO A 30 -2.80 16.19 -12.88
C PRO A 30 -1.56 17.07 -12.63
N GLU A 31 -0.77 17.29 -13.64
CA GLU A 31 0.52 18.00 -13.58
C GLU A 31 0.42 19.33 -12.82
N ASN A 32 -0.62 20.13 -13.10
CA ASN A 32 -0.80 21.43 -12.47
C ASN A 32 -1.00 21.34 -10.94
N GLU A 33 -1.71 20.31 -10.44
CA GLU A 33 -1.87 20.15 -9.00
C GLU A 33 -0.51 19.87 -8.33
N TYR A 34 0.30 18.99 -8.93
CA TYR A 34 1.60 18.62 -8.38
C TYR A 34 2.64 19.73 -8.47
N GLN A 35 2.64 20.52 -9.57
CA GLN A 35 3.56 21.66 -9.72
C GLN A 35 3.31 22.76 -8.68
N ASN A 36 2.07 22.90 -8.20
CA ASN A 36 1.70 23.89 -7.19
C ASN A 36 1.94 23.44 -5.74
N LEU A 37 2.40 22.21 -5.52
CA LEU A 37 2.73 21.75 -4.17
C LEU A 37 3.97 22.49 -3.64
N ALA A 38 3.92 22.85 -2.35
CA ALA A 38 5.07 23.42 -1.66
C ALA A 38 6.21 22.38 -1.63
N LYS A 39 7.44 22.83 -1.95
CA LYS A 39 8.61 21.95 -2.07
C LYS A 39 9.47 21.88 -0.81
N SER A 40 9.28 22.80 0.11
CA SER A 40 10.02 22.88 1.36
C SER A 40 9.12 23.40 2.47
N GLY A 41 9.41 23.03 3.71
CA GLY A 41 8.70 23.47 4.89
C GLY A 41 9.53 23.30 6.14
N SER A 42 8.95 23.58 7.29
CA SER A 42 9.62 23.51 8.59
C SER A 42 8.96 22.53 9.56
N ALA A 43 7.84 21.94 9.17
CA ALA A 43 7.11 21.05 10.06
C ALA A 43 7.79 19.69 10.28
N VAL A 44 7.47 19.06 11.40
CA VAL A 44 7.90 17.71 11.77
C VAL A 44 6.66 16.83 11.95
N VAL A 45 6.63 15.69 11.26
CA VAL A 45 5.60 14.67 11.43
C VAL A 45 6.28 13.42 11.98
N LYS A 46 5.90 13.00 13.17
CA LYS A 46 6.36 11.77 13.80
C LYS A 46 5.17 10.88 14.11
N GLY A 47 5.40 9.59 14.25
CA GLY A 47 4.30 8.69 14.58
C GLY A 47 4.74 7.25 14.74
N GLN A 48 3.73 6.40 14.85
CA GLN A 48 3.90 4.96 14.93
C GLN A 48 2.88 4.26 14.04
N ALA A 49 3.31 3.23 13.33
CA ALA A 49 2.46 2.46 12.43
C ALA A 49 2.40 0.98 12.87
N PHE A 50 1.18 0.45 12.92
CA PHE A 50 0.93 -0.94 13.30
C PHE A 50 -0.43 -1.44 12.81
N LEU A 51 -0.59 -2.76 12.81
CA LEU A 51 -1.88 -3.44 12.69
C LEU A 51 -2.14 -4.31 13.91
N LYS A 52 -3.42 -4.46 14.25
CA LYS A 52 -3.87 -5.41 15.26
C LYS A 52 -4.48 -6.63 14.57
N THR A 53 -4.00 -7.82 14.93
CA THR A 53 -4.57 -9.08 14.44
C THR A 53 -5.94 -9.33 15.05
N ARG A 54 -6.74 -10.23 14.47
CA ARG A 54 -8.01 -10.66 15.07
C ARG A 54 -7.83 -11.28 16.47
N GLY A 55 -6.69 -11.91 16.71
CA GLY A 55 -6.34 -12.48 18.02
C GLY A 55 -5.88 -11.44 19.06
N GLY A 56 -5.71 -10.18 18.65
CA GLY A 56 -5.30 -9.08 19.53
C GLY A 56 -3.82 -8.74 19.50
N ASP A 57 -2.98 -9.51 18.81
CA ASP A 57 -1.55 -9.20 18.67
C ASP A 57 -1.33 -7.92 17.88
N VAL A 58 -0.30 -7.16 18.27
CA VAL A 58 0.12 -5.98 17.53
C VAL A 58 1.31 -6.33 16.63
N LYS A 59 1.19 -6.01 15.35
CA LYS A 59 2.23 -6.16 14.33
C LYS A 59 2.70 -4.78 13.90
N MET A 60 3.97 -4.47 14.19
CA MET A 60 4.57 -3.17 13.89
C MET A 60 5.01 -3.06 12.42
N ALA A 61 5.02 -1.86 11.87
CA ALA A 61 5.57 -1.59 10.54
C ALA A 61 7.11 -1.58 10.52
N ALA A 62 7.74 -2.39 11.35
CA ALA A 62 9.17 -2.40 11.57
C ALA A 62 9.97 -2.62 10.28
N GLY A 63 10.90 -1.71 9.98
CA GLY A 63 11.75 -1.77 8.79
C GLY A 63 11.04 -1.45 7.47
N ASN A 64 9.75 -1.12 7.50
CA ASN A 64 9.00 -0.78 6.29
C ASN A 64 9.11 0.71 5.95
N ASP A 65 9.04 1.01 4.65
CA ASP A 65 8.91 2.37 4.17
C ASP A 65 7.61 3.00 4.67
N VAL A 66 7.71 4.22 5.16
CA VAL A 66 6.58 5.10 5.45
C VAL A 66 6.65 6.26 4.46
N ILE A 67 5.55 6.56 3.80
CA ILE A 67 5.47 7.65 2.82
C ILE A 67 4.46 8.70 3.26
N LEU A 68 4.82 9.96 3.04
CA LEU A 68 3.91 11.09 3.00
C LEU A 68 3.58 11.37 1.54
N ASN A 69 2.35 11.07 1.14
CA ASN A 69 1.86 11.30 -0.21
C ASN A 69 0.94 12.53 -0.19
N PRO A 70 1.25 13.62 -0.90
CA PRO A 70 0.41 14.81 -0.94
C PRO A 70 -1.01 14.48 -1.40
N VAL A 71 -2.00 15.10 -0.76
CA VAL A 71 -3.40 14.97 -1.15
C VAL A 71 -3.66 15.79 -2.41
N THR A 72 -3.92 15.09 -3.50
CA THR A 72 -4.29 15.62 -4.81
C THR A 72 -5.51 14.87 -5.33
N SER A 73 -6.08 15.24 -6.44
CA SER A 73 -7.14 14.45 -7.09
C SER A 73 -6.67 13.02 -7.38
N TYR A 74 -5.40 12.87 -7.79
CA TYR A 74 -4.79 11.59 -8.15
C TYR A 74 -4.56 10.65 -6.95
N SER A 75 -4.09 11.17 -5.82
CA SER A 75 -3.91 10.39 -4.59
C SER A 75 -5.24 10.10 -3.90
N ASN A 76 -6.24 11.00 -4.01
CA ASN A 76 -7.60 10.73 -3.57
C ASN A 76 -8.26 9.59 -4.37
N GLU A 77 -8.04 9.53 -5.68
CA GLU A 77 -8.52 8.40 -6.49
C GLU A 77 -7.98 7.06 -5.97
N TRP A 78 -6.68 7.00 -5.65
CA TRP A 78 -6.08 5.83 -5.03
C TRP A 78 -6.73 5.50 -3.68
N TYR A 79 -6.89 6.51 -2.83
CA TYR A 79 -7.49 6.32 -1.50
C TYR A 79 -8.90 5.76 -1.62
N GLU A 80 -9.76 6.37 -2.44
CA GLU A 80 -11.16 5.96 -2.57
C GLU A 80 -11.32 4.61 -3.27
N LYS A 81 -10.66 4.41 -4.43
CA LYS A 81 -10.86 3.21 -5.23
C LYS A 81 -10.08 2.01 -4.67
N TYR A 82 -8.78 2.19 -4.39
CA TYR A 82 -7.94 1.09 -3.97
C TYR A 82 -8.08 0.81 -2.47
N TYR A 83 -7.87 1.82 -1.62
CA TYR A 83 -7.81 1.62 -0.18
C TYR A 83 -9.20 1.38 0.44
N ILE A 84 -10.20 2.20 0.11
CA ILE A 84 -11.55 2.07 0.68
C ILE A 84 -12.38 0.98 -0.03
N GLN A 85 -12.39 0.97 -1.38
CA GLN A 85 -13.25 0.08 -2.15
C GLN A 85 -12.57 -1.24 -2.54
N SER A 86 -11.29 -1.44 -2.21
CA SER A 86 -10.49 -2.63 -2.55
C SER A 86 -10.49 -2.95 -4.06
N LYS A 87 -10.61 -1.93 -4.89
CA LYS A 87 -10.57 -2.06 -6.36
C LYS A 87 -9.13 -1.96 -6.85
N PRO A 88 -8.60 -2.96 -7.56
CA PRO A 88 -7.24 -2.89 -8.07
C PRO A 88 -7.12 -1.80 -9.14
N LEU A 89 -6.17 -0.88 -8.95
CA LEU A 89 -5.82 0.16 -9.92
C LEU A 89 -4.55 -0.24 -10.68
N VAL A 90 -4.44 0.21 -11.93
CA VAL A 90 -3.17 0.15 -12.65
C VAL A 90 -2.10 0.95 -11.92
N GLU A 91 -0.83 0.62 -12.17
CA GLU A 91 0.31 1.33 -11.58
C GLU A 91 0.21 2.85 -11.75
N PRO A 92 0.64 3.62 -10.75
CA PRO A 92 0.61 5.07 -10.83
C PRO A 92 1.62 5.60 -11.86
N ASP A 93 1.34 6.79 -12.38
CA ASP A 93 2.31 7.53 -13.18
C ASP A 93 3.60 7.75 -12.36
N SER A 94 4.75 7.45 -12.96
CA SER A 94 6.05 7.48 -12.26
C SER A 94 6.41 8.87 -11.71
N ARG A 95 5.86 9.93 -12.26
CA ARG A 95 6.07 11.30 -11.78
C ARG A 95 5.61 11.54 -10.36
N VAL A 96 4.63 10.76 -9.87
CA VAL A 96 4.15 10.83 -8.47
C VAL A 96 5.32 10.70 -7.49
N TRP A 97 6.28 9.84 -7.80
CA TRP A 97 7.39 9.54 -6.90
C TRP A 97 8.35 10.70 -6.64
N ASN A 98 8.28 11.75 -7.44
CA ASN A 98 9.06 12.98 -7.24
C ASN A 98 8.46 13.89 -6.15
N TYR A 99 7.23 13.62 -5.71
CA TYR A 99 6.48 14.47 -4.78
C TYR A 99 6.18 13.81 -3.44
N VAL A 100 6.51 12.52 -3.28
CA VAL A 100 6.35 11.83 -2.00
C VAL A 100 7.59 11.99 -1.14
N ILE A 101 7.40 12.16 0.16
CA ILE A 101 8.47 12.16 1.15
C ILE A 101 8.53 10.78 1.78
N ARG A 102 9.73 10.21 1.95
CA ARG A 102 9.95 8.85 2.44
C ARG A 102 10.78 8.83 3.69
N THR A 103 10.48 7.89 4.58
CA THR A 103 11.31 7.50 5.71
C THR A 103 11.11 6.00 5.97
N VAL A 104 11.90 5.43 6.88
CA VAL A 104 11.77 4.01 7.29
C VAL A 104 11.35 3.97 8.74
N ALA A 105 10.39 3.11 9.07
CA ALA A 105 10.00 2.87 10.45
C ALA A 105 11.06 2.06 11.19
N ASP A 106 11.32 2.41 12.45
CA ASP A 106 12.23 1.66 13.32
C ASP A 106 11.62 0.30 13.76
N GLY A 107 12.37 -0.47 14.55
CA GLY A 107 11.93 -1.78 15.06
C GLY A 107 10.64 -1.74 15.91
N SER A 108 10.23 -0.57 16.37
CA SER A 108 8.98 -0.33 17.10
C SER A 108 7.88 0.25 16.20
N GLY A 109 8.10 0.32 14.90
CA GLY A 109 7.17 0.93 13.94
C GLY A 109 7.11 2.45 14.03
N ARG A 110 8.06 3.11 14.70
CA ARG A 110 8.11 4.57 14.83
C ARG A 110 8.83 5.17 13.64
N PHE A 111 8.37 6.35 13.21
CA PHE A 111 8.92 7.09 12.10
C PHE A 111 8.94 8.59 12.36
N ILE A 112 9.77 9.30 11.61
CA ILE A 112 9.86 10.76 11.63
C ILE A 112 10.11 11.30 10.23
N PHE A 113 9.37 12.35 9.87
CA PHE A 113 9.62 13.20 8.72
C PHE A 113 9.99 14.59 9.21
N LYS A 114 11.02 15.19 8.63
CA LYS A 114 11.49 16.55 8.92
C LYS A 114 11.32 17.44 7.70
N ASN A 115 11.26 18.75 7.93
CA ASN A 115 11.14 19.76 6.86
C ASN A 115 9.94 19.53 5.96
N VAL A 116 8.82 19.09 6.57
CA VAL A 116 7.59 18.80 5.84
C VAL A 116 6.92 20.12 5.45
N PRO A 117 6.58 20.31 4.16
CA PRO A 117 5.82 21.48 3.72
C PRO A 117 4.41 21.49 4.30
N ALA A 118 3.84 22.66 4.49
CA ALA A 118 2.41 22.80 4.81
C ALA A 118 1.56 22.20 3.71
N GLY A 119 0.50 21.46 4.09
CA GLY A 119 -0.38 20.77 3.15
C GLY A 119 -1.17 19.64 3.78
N GLN A 120 -1.89 18.91 2.94
CA GLN A 120 -2.57 17.68 3.36
C GLN A 120 -1.84 16.47 2.80
N TYR A 121 -1.75 15.41 3.59
CA TYR A 121 -0.99 14.21 3.24
C TYR A 121 -1.72 12.94 3.64
N PHE A 122 -1.50 11.88 2.87
CA PHE A 122 -1.69 10.51 3.33
C PHE A 122 -0.37 9.97 3.87
N VAL A 123 -0.33 9.64 5.17
CA VAL A 123 0.76 8.85 5.77
C VAL A 123 0.44 7.40 5.53
N THR A 124 1.25 6.72 4.75
CA THR A 124 0.97 5.34 4.29
C THR A 124 2.17 4.44 4.49
N THR A 125 1.93 3.22 4.96
CA THR A 125 2.94 2.17 5.03
C THR A 125 2.29 0.79 4.87
N PHE A 126 3.12 -0.26 4.74
CA PHE A 126 2.69 -1.65 4.79
C PHE A 126 3.00 -2.25 6.16
N VAL A 127 2.08 -3.06 6.67
CA VAL A 127 2.31 -3.90 7.83
C VAL A 127 1.98 -5.32 7.45
N THR A 128 2.99 -6.16 7.36
CA THR A 128 2.82 -7.56 6.96
C THR A 128 3.53 -8.50 7.93
N TRP A 129 3.01 -9.70 8.05
CA TRP A 129 3.61 -10.79 8.81
C TRP A 129 3.26 -12.13 8.16
N GLU A 130 4.03 -13.15 8.48
CA GLU A 130 3.72 -14.52 8.08
C GLU A 130 2.92 -15.22 9.18
N ALA A 131 1.87 -15.92 8.81
CA ALA A 131 1.08 -16.74 9.71
C ALA A 131 0.83 -18.13 9.10
N PRO A 132 0.78 -19.20 9.92
CA PRO A 132 0.41 -20.53 9.45
C PRO A 132 -1.02 -20.53 8.88
N THR A 133 -1.22 -21.27 7.81
CA THR A 133 -2.56 -21.56 7.28
C THR A 133 -3.14 -22.80 7.93
N ASP A 134 -4.47 -22.90 7.93
CA ASP A 134 -5.19 -24.09 8.45
C ASP A 134 -4.93 -25.35 7.59
N TYR A 135 -4.34 -25.22 6.42
CA TYR A 135 -4.00 -26.28 5.49
C TYR A 135 -2.51 -26.58 5.50
N GLY A 136 -2.09 -27.59 6.28
CA GLY A 136 -0.75 -28.15 6.21
C GLY A 136 0.39 -27.29 6.77
N GLY A 137 0.11 -26.21 7.51
CA GLY A 137 1.12 -25.38 8.16
C GLY A 137 1.96 -24.52 7.24
N ALA A 138 1.60 -24.38 5.96
CA ALA A 138 2.26 -23.43 5.05
C ALA A 138 2.10 -22.00 5.57
N LEU A 139 3.18 -21.20 5.51
CA LEU A 139 3.14 -19.79 5.87
C LEU A 139 2.48 -18.97 4.78
N GLN A 140 1.61 -18.06 5.17
CA GLN A 140 0.96 -17.10 4.29
C GLN A 140 1.18 -15.68 4.80
N VAL A 141 1.50 -14.76 3.89
CA VAL A 141 1.61 -13.34 4.21
C VAL A 141 0.23 -12.78 4.54
N GLN A 142 0.12 -12.17 5.69
CA GLN A 142 -1.06 -11.48 6.21
C GLN A 142 -0.76 -9.99 6.37
N GLY A 143 -1.81 -9.17 6.60
CA GLY A 143 -1.68 -7.73 6.78
C GLY A 143 -2.01 -6.95 5.52
N GLY A 144 -1.43 -5.75 5.41
CA GLY A 144 -1.70 -4.89 4.26
C GLY A 144 -1.31 -3.43 4.48
N THR A 145 -1.82 -2.58 3.61
CA THR A 145 -1.62 -1.13 3.67
C THR A 145 -2.39 -0.53 4.83
N VAL A 146 -1.73 0.34 5.58
CA VAL A 146 -2.37 1.25 6.53
C VAL A 146 -2.11 2.68 6.09
N THR A 147 -3.12 3.54 6.21
CA THR A 147 -3.01 4.94 5.83
C THR A 147 -3.83 5.85 6.74
N LYS A 148 -3.31 7.06 6.96
CA LYS A 148 -3.98 8.11 7.73
C LYS A 148 -3.84 9.43 7.01
N ARG A 149 -4.95 10.13 6.80
CA ARG A 149 -4.93 11.52 6.29
C ARG A 149 -4.63 12.48 7.41
N ILE A 150 -3.71 13.41 7.17
CA ILE A 150 -3.31 14.46 8.10
C ILE A 150 -3.27 15.82 7.40
N THR A 151 -3.37 16.88 8.19
CA THR A 151 -3.12 18.27 7.75
C THR A 151 -1.91 18.77 8.51
N VAL A 152 -0.98 19.40 7.81
CA VAL A 152 0.27 19.94 8.33
C VAL A 152 0.29 21.43 8.04
N ASN A 153 0.50 22.26 9.07
CA ASN A 153 0.77 23.69 8.91
C ASN A 153 2.25 23.97 9.06
N GLU A 154 2.69 25.15 8.62
CA GLU A 154 4.08 25.55 8.74
C GLU A 154 4.53 25.58 10.20
N GLY A 155 5.66 24.95 10.51
CA GLY A 155 6.21 24.88 11.86
C GLY A 155 5.52 23.87 12.81
N ASP A 156 4.51 23.14 12.36
CA ASP A 156 3.83 22.14 13.18
C ASP A 156 4.77 21.01 13.63
N GLU A 157 4.56 20.52 14.83
CA GLU A 157 5.06 19.23 15.30
C GLU A 157 3.88 18.30 15.56
N ILE A 158 3.66 17.34 14.67
CA ILE A 158 2.49 16.46 14.67
C ILE A 158 2.91 15.04 15.09
N GLU A 159 2.12 14.43 15.97
CA GLU A 159 2.23 13.00 16.26
C GLU A 159 1.00 12.26 15.73
N VAL A 160 1.24 11.17 14.99
CA VAL A 160 0.19 10.41 14.30
C VAL A 160 0.30 8.91 14.58
N ILE A 161 -0.83 8.27 14.84
CA ILE A 161 -0.96 6.81 14.85
C ILE A 161 -1.55 6.37 13.52
N VAL A 162 -0.83 5.48 12.81
CA VAL A 162 -1.22 4.92 11.53
C VAL A 162 -1.60 3.46 11.72
N THR A 163 -2.89 3.19 11.73
CA THR A 163 -3.48 1.86 11.94
C THR A 163 -4.86 1.81 11.29
N HIS A 164 -5.49 0.61 11.30
CA HIS A 164 -6.92 0.43 11.00
C HIS A 164 -7.76 0.66 12.23
#